data_b3556f7ad5fffeac271abe31752461d2
#
_entry.id   b3556f7ad5fffeac271abe31752461d2
#
_cell.length_a   1.000
_cell.length_b   1.000
_cell.length_c   1.000
_cell.angle_alpha   90.00
_cell.angle_beta   90.00
_cell.angle_gamma   90.00
#
_symmetry.space_group_name_H-M   'P 1'
#
loop_
_entity.id
_entity.type
_entity.pdbx_description
1 polymer ?
#
loop_
_entity_poly.entity_id
_entity_poly.type
_entity_poly.pdbx_seq_one_letter_code
_entity_poly.pdbx_strand_id
1 'polypeptide(L)'
;MHIHILGICGTFMGSLALLAKHAGHQVSGSDANVYPPMSTQLEENGIQLIEGFDPEQLKPAPDLVVVGNAMSRGNPCVEYMLDNSLPYTSGPQWLGENILRDKHVLAVAGTHGKTTTSSMLAKILETSGLSPGFLIGGIPQDMGISARLGDSKYFVVEADEYDSAFFDKRSKFIHYFSNTLIINNLEFDHADIFEDLGAIQKQFHHLVRTVPGAGNIIMPSSDENINQVMAQGCWSCQHQFGIKPDDNWQYRLIEEDGSRFEIIFSDDQGVTKESGRVVWSQSGLHNVKNALAAVIAAYQVGVNVSQSCEALSDFIGVKRRMEVIYESQGVTIYDDFAHHPTAIKSTLEGLRAKVGDDFILAIIEPRSATMKMGVHQQTLASSVKSADQVLWYQNAAIDWDMASLSDAIEIPSMIINKLDDLIEATVHLAHSNVHIVIMSNGGFEGFHKKLSNAIKSL
;
A
#
# COMPACT_ATOMS: atom_id res chain seq x y z
N MET A 1 29.22 -8.75 -4.47
CA MET A 1 29.19 -7.71 -5.53
C MET A 1 28.96 -6.36 -4.87
N HIS A 2 29.50 -5.30 -5.47
CA HIS A 2 29.12 -3.91 -5.12
C HIS A 2 27.96 -3.47 -5.99
N ILE A 3 26.82 -3.18 -5.36
CA ILE A 3 25.60 -2.71 -6.00
C ILE A 3 25.40 -1.23 -5.64
N HIS A 4 25.27 -0.38 -6.66
CA HIS A 4 24.92 1.04 -6.46
C HIS A 4 23.49 1.29 -6.90
N ILE A 5 22.66 1.88 -6.02
CA ILE A 5 21.21 2.08 -6.25
C ILE A 5 20.92 3.55 -6.51
N LEU A 6 20.38 3.88 -7.69
CA LEU A 6 19.91 5.22 -8.03
C LEU A 6 18.45 5.39 -7.59
N GLY A 7 18.16 6.40 -6.77
CA GLY A 7 16.85 6.63 -6.15
C GLY A 7 16.62 5.78 -4.90
N ILE A 8 17.68 5.55 -4.11
CA ILE A 8 17.70 4.61 -2.98
C ILE A 8 16.75 4.98 -1.83
N CYS A 9 16.41 6.25 -1.64
CA CYS A 9 15.55 6.70 -0.54
C CYS A 9 14.05 6.50 -0.79
N GLY A 10 13.64 6.05 -1.98
CA GLY A 10 12.27 5.61 -2.23
C GLY A 10 11.93 4.36 -1.42
N THR A 11 10.68 4.23 -0.96
CA THR A 11 10.25 3.13 -0.06
C THR A 11 10.59 1.74 -0.61
N PHE A 12 10.29 1.46 -1.88
CA PHE A 12 10.62 0.19 -2.53
C PHE A 12 12.15 0.00 -2.66
N MET A 13 12.86 1.03 -3.14
CA MET A 13 14.29 0.94 -3.40
C MET A 13 15.11 0.85 -2.10
N GLY A 14 14.70 1.53 -1.04
CA GLY A 14 15.31 1.41 0.28
C GLY A 14 15.11 0.01 0.88
N SER A 15 13.91 -0.53 0.79
CA SER A 15 13.62 -1.90 1.20
C SER A 15 14.43 -2.93 0.39
N LEU A 16 14.58 -2.69 -0.92
CA LEU A 16 15.44 -3.51 -1.79
C LEU A 16 16.92 -3.45 -1.37
N ALA A 17 17.41 -2.26 -1.02
CA ALA A 17 18.78 -2.06 -0.54
C ALA A 17 19.07 -2.88 0.72
N LEU A 18 18.12 -2.91 1.67
CA LEU A 18 18.21 -3.76 2.86
C LEU A 18 18.27 -5.25 2.52
N LEU A 19 17.40 -5.72 1.61
CA LEU A 19 17.43 -7.12 1.15
C LEU A 19 18.77 -7.46 0.49
N ALA A 20 19.28 -6.59 -0.39
CA ALA A 20 20.58 -6.78 -1.05
C ALA A 20 21.72 -6.84 -0.03
N LYS A 21 21.71 -5.98 0.98
CA LYS A 21 22.68 -5.98 2.07
C LYS A 21 22.63 -7.29 2.87
N HIS A 22 21.44 -7.73 3.25
CA HIS A 22 21.25 -8.99 3.98
C HIS A 22 21.58 -10.24 3.13
N ALA A 23 21.47 -10.15 1.80
CA ALA A 23 21.92 -11.17 0.87
C ALA A 23 23.47 -11.20 0.70
N GLY A 24 24.21 -10.35 1.44
CA GLY A 24 25.68 -10.35 1.45
C GLY A 24 26.33 -9.46 0.40
N HIS A 25 25.58 -8.55 -0.23
CA HIS A 25 26.15 -7.57 -1.15
C HIS A 25 26.69 -6.35 -0.41
N GLN A 26 27.71 -5.72 -0.98
CA GLN A 26 28.07 -4.36 -0.61
C GLN A 26 27.10 -3.41 -1.31
N VAL A 27 26.41 -2.54 -0.56
CA VAL A 27 25.37 -1.66 -1.11
C VAL A 27 25.73 -0.22 -0.83
N SER A 28 25.63 0.61 -1.86
CA SER A 28 25.66 2.07 -1.80
C SER A 28 24.53 2.64 -2.65
N GLY A 29 24.21 3.89 -2.51
CA GLY A 29 23.22 4.50 -3.40
C GLY A 29 23.09 6.00 -3.24
N SER A 30 22.38 6.60 -4.18
CA SER A 30 22.16 8.04 -4.23
C SER A 30 20.69 8.38 -4.43
N ASP A 31 20.33 9.56 -3.94
CA ASP A 31 19.01 10.14 -4.11
C ASP A 31 19.11 11.67 -4.15
N ALA A 32 18.14 12.33 -4.77
CA ALA A 32 18.02 13.78 -4.73
C ALA A 32 17.65 14.29 -3.33
N ASN A 33 16.97 13.46 -2.54
CA ASN A 33 16.44 13.80 -1.24
C ASN A 33 16.80 12.71 -0.21
N VAL A 34 17.87 12.94 0.53
CA VAL A 34 18.34 12.03 1.60
C VAL A 34 17.83 12.54 2.95
N TYR A 35 16.68 12.05 3.41
CA TYR A 35 16.06 12.46 4.67
C TYR A 35 15.36 11.30 5.41
N PRO A 36 15.19 11.40 6.74
CA PRO A 36 14.48 10.40 7.54
C PRO A 36 13.01 10.21 7.09
N PRO A 37 12.41 9.03 7.30
CA PRO A 37 12.96 7.91 8.08
C PRO A 37 13.83 6.93 7.28
N MET A 38 13.76 6.95 5.93
CA MET A 38 14.45 5.95 5.10
C MET A 38 15.98 6.10 5.19
N SER A 39 16.51 7.34 5.13
CA SER A 39 17.94 7.56 5.22
C SER A 39 18.53 7.02 6.52
N THR A 40 17.88 7.29 7.66
CA THR A 40 18.30 6.77 8.97
C THR A 40 18.34 5.24 8.98
N GLN A 41 17.28 4.59 8.46
CA GLN A 41 17.23 3.13 8.41
C GLN A 41 18.35 2.53 7.56
N LEU A 42 18.67 3.14 6.43
CA LEU A 42 19.73 2.68 5.54
C LEU A 42 21.11 2.87 6.17
N GLU A 43 21.37 4.02 6.78
CA GLU A 43 22.63 4.33 7.46
C GLU A 43 22.89 3.42 8.67
N GLU A 44 21.86 3.17 9.49
CA GLU A 44 21.93 2.22 10.62
C GLU A 44 22.28 0.78 10.18
N ASN A 45 21.91 0.42 8.94
CA ASN A 45 22.29 -0.85 8.33
C ASN A 45 23.64 -0.79 7.58
N GLY A 46 24.43 0.30 7.72
CA GLY A 46 25.75 0.44 7.13
C GLY A 46 25.73 0.56 5.61
N ILE A 47 24.66 1.14 5.04
CA ILE A 47 24.54 1.45 3.61
C ILE A 47 25.01 2.88 3.41
N GLN A 48 25.98 3.09 2.49
CA GLN A 48 26.48 4.42 2.16
C GLN A 48 25.47 5.17 1.30
N LEU A 49 25.02 6.33 1.77
CA LEU A 49 24.12 7.24 1.06
C LEU A 49 24.87 8.45 0.52
N ILE A 50 24.50 8.88 -0.68
CA ILE A 50 25.05 10.05 -1.35
C ILE A 50 23.89 10.93 -1.80
N GLU A 51 23.92 12.21 -1.42
CA GLU A 51 22.93 13.18 -1.89
C GLU A 51 23.32 13.72 -3.26
N GLY A 52 22.36 13.75 -4.18
CA GLY A 52 22.55 14.16 -5.55
C GLY A 52 23.05 13.03 -6.47
N PHE A 53 23.30 13.40 -7.73
CA PHE A 53 23.61 12.45 -8.81
C PHE A 53 24.90 12.86 -9.57
N ASP A 54 25.99 13.12 -8.84
CA ASP A 54 27.30 13.36 -9.44
C ASP A 54 27.87 12.03 -9.98
N PRO A 55 28.28 11.93 -11.27
CA PRO A 55 28.88 10.73 -11.85
C PRO A 55 30.14 10.21 -11.13
N GLU A 56 30.87 11.06 -10.41
CA GLU A 56 32.06 10.65 -9.66
C GLU A 56 31.75 9.57 -8.59
N GLN A 57 30.49 9.49 -8.12
CA GLN A 57 30.03 8.44 -7.20
C GLN A 57 30.04 7.03 -7.81
N LEU A 58 30.04 6.91 -9.12
CA LEU A 58 30.16 5.66 -9.86
C LEU A 58 31.63 5.29 -10.15
N LYS A 59 32.59 5.92 -9.47
CA LYS A 59 34.02 5.64 -9.59
C LYS A 59 34.62 5.24 -8.23
N PRO A 60 35.27 4.05 -8.10
CA PRO A 60 35.38 3.01 -9.12
C PRO A 60 34.01 2.44 -9.49
N ALA A 61 33.91 1.92 -10.72
CA ALA A 61 32.65 1.38 -11.23
C ALA A 61 32.08 0.29 -10.30
N PRO A 62 30.80 0.35 -9.92
CA PRO A 62 30.15 -0.74 -9.22
C PRO A 62 30.00 -1.97 -10.15
N ASP A 63 29.84 -3.14 -9.56
CA ASP A 63 29.58 -4.36 -10.33
C ASP A 63 28.19 -4.29 -11.03
N LEU A 64 27.25 -3.56 -10.42
CA LEU A 64 25.89 -3.39 -10.95
C LEU A 64 25.28 -2.06 -10.47
N VAL A 65 24.62 -1.34 -11.39
CA VAL A 65 23.76 -0.20 -11.06
C VAL A 65 22.31 -0.65 -11.06
N VAL A 66 21.59 -0.47 -9.95
CA VAL A 66 20.14 -0.73 -9.86
C VAL A 66 19.39 0.60 -9.95
N VAL A 67 18.53 0.72 -10.95
CA VAL A 67 17.87 1.98 -11.30
C VAL A 67 16.44 2.00 -10.79
N GLY A 68 16.11 3.00 -9.96
CA GLY A 68 14.75 3.24 -9.50
C GLY A 68 13.85 3.85 -10.58
N ASN A 69 12.54 3.65 -10.47
CA ASN A 69 11.58 4.12 -11.47
C ASN A 69 11.44 5.65 -11.58
N ALA A 70 11.85 6.39 -10.55
CA ALA A 70 11.88 7.85 -10.58
C ALA A 70 13.03 8.44 -11.42
N MET A 71 14.00 7.61 -11.84
CA MET A 71 15.11 8.03 -12.66
C MET A 71 14.70 8.20 -14.12
N SER A 72 15.29 9.18 -14.81
CA SER A 72 15.00 9.49 -16.21
C SER A 72 16.27 9.87 -16.98
N ARG A 73 16.17 9.90 -18.30
CA ARG A 73 17.20 10.46 -19.16
C ARG A 73 17.45 11.93 -18.80
N GLY A 74 18.69 12.36 -18.91
CA GLY A 74 19.17 13.67 -18.45
C GLY A 74 19.67 13.68 -17.00
N ASN A 75 19.45 12.61 -16.21
CA ASN A 75 20.11 12.46 -14.91
C ASN A 75 21.59 12.17 -15.10
N PRO A 76 22.53 12.91 -14.48
CA PRO A 76 23.97 12.78 -14.76
C PRO A 76 24.52 11.36 -14.52
N CYS A 77 24.07 10.66 -13.46
CA CYS A 77 24.48 9.28 -13.20
C CYS A 77 23.92 8.30 -14.24
N VAL A 78 22.68 8.52 -14.69
CA VAL A 78 22.07 7.70 -15.75
C VAL A 78 22.83 7.86 -17.05
N GLU A 79 23.14 9.10 -17.46
CA GLU A 79 23.92 9.34 -18.68
C GLU A 79 25.34 8.74 -18.57
N TYR A 80 26.03 8.95 -17.46
CA TYR A 80 27.36 8.37 -17.24
C TYR A 80 27.33 6.82 -17.30
N MET A 81 26.33 6.20 -16.67
CA MET A 81 26.12 4.75 -16.71
C MET A 81 25.97 4.23 -18.14
N LEU A 82 25.17 4.89 -18.97
CA LEU A 82 24.94 4.52 -20.37
C LEU A 82 26.18 4.76 -21.24
N ASP A 83 26.82 5.92 -21.11
CA ASP A 83 28.00 6.31 -21.91
C ASP A 83 29.21 5.39 -21.65
N ASN A 84 29.32 4.88 -20.41
CA ASN A 84 30.40 3.98 -20.02
C ASN A 84 30.02 2.50 -20.07
N SER A 85 28.81 2.17 -20.57
CA SER A 85 28.31 0.80 -20.65
C SER A 85 28.40 0.02 -19.35
N LEU A 86 28.12 0.69 -18.21
CA LEU A 86 28.09 0.01 -16.91
C LEU A 86 26.95 -1.00 -16.88
N PRO A 87 27.12 -2.18 -16.24
CA PRO A 87 26.01 -3.12 -16.03
C PRO A 87 24.89 -2.48 -15.23
N TYR A 88 23.65 -2.58 -15.71
CA TYR A 88 22.49 -2.02 -15.00
C TYR A 88 21.24 -2.89 -15.13
N THR A 89 20.34 -2.72 -14.17
CA THR A 89 19.03 -3.40 -14.12
C THR A 89 18.01 -2.52 -13.38
N SER A 90 16.73 -2.86 -13.45
CA SER A 90 15.70 -2.24 -12.61
C SER A 90 15.62 -2.89 -11.23
N GLY A 91 15.11 -2.16 -10.23
CA GLY A 91 14.87 -2.73 -8.89
C GLY A 91 13.99 -3.97 -8.91
N PRO A 92 12.81 -3.96 -9.57
CA PRO A 92 11.93 -5.12 -9.67
C PRO A 92 12.58 -6.34 -10.35
N GLN A 93 13.33 -6.12 -11.42
CA GLN A 93 14.04 -7.21 -12.09
C GLN A 93 15.12 -7.81 -11.20
N TRP A 94 15.91 -6.96 -10.54
CA TRP A 94 16.92 -7.43 -9.60
C TRP A 94 16.31 -8.27 -8.46
N LEU A 95 15.22 -7.80 -7.86
CA LEU A 95 14.47 -8.51 -6.82
C LEU A 95 14.01 -9.89 -7.32
N GLY A 96 13.39 -9.91 -8.49
CA GLY A 96 12.90 -11.14 -9.12
C GLY A 96 14.01 -12.17 -9.32
N GLU A 97 15.10 -11.76 -9.96
CA GLU A 97 16.18 -12.66 -10.37
C GLU A 97 17.06 -13.14 -9.22
N ASN A 98 17.29 -12.30 -8.19
CA ASN A 98 18.25 -12.59 -7.13
C ASN A 98 17.61 -13.06 -5.81
N ILE A 99 16.34 -12.75 -5.56
CA ILE A 99 15.66 -13.08 -4.32
C ILE A 99 14.44 -13.99 -4.55
N LEU A 100 13.58 -13.67 -5.53
CA LEU A 100 12.27 -14.31 -5.65
C LEU A 100 12.29 -15.60 -6.47
N ARG A 101 13.23 -15.78 -7.38
CA ARG A 101 13.27 -16.91 -8.34
C ARG A 101 13.16 -18.28 -7.66
N ASP A 102 13.82 -18.47 -6.53
CA ASP A 102 13.85 -19.73 -5.79
C ASP A 102 12.86 -19.76 -4.60
N LYS A 103 11.96 -18.77 -4.53
CA LYS A 103 10.94 -18.67 -3.49
C LYS A 103 9.55 -19.06 -4.01
N HIS A 104 8.69 -19.45 -3.10
CA HIS A 104 7.23 -19.50 -3.36
C HIS A 104 6.68 -18.11 -3.07
N VAL A 105 6.43 -17.35 -4.12
CA VAL A 105 6.05 -15.95 -4.03
C VAL A 105 4.54 -15.81 -3.89
N LEU A 106 4.13 -15.13 -2.82
CA LEU A 106 2.75 -14.69 -2.58
C LEU A 106 2.68 -13.18 -2.86
N ALA A 107 2.15 -12.82 -4.02
CA ALA A 107 2.09 -11.43 -4.47
C ALA A 107 0.70 -10.84 -4.20
N VAL A 108 0.68 -9.58 -3.75
CA VAL A 108 -0.57 -8.84 -3.49
C VAL A 108 -0.64 -7.62 -4.40
N ALA A 109 -1.51 -7.68 -5.39
CA ALA A 109 -1.79 -6.62 -6.36
C ALA A 109 -3.19 -6.01 -6.15
N GLY A 110 -3.47 -4.94 -6.88
CA GLY A 110 -4.74 -4.21 -6.85
C GLY A 110 -4.53 -2.72 -6.65
N THR A 111 -5.53 -1.92 -6.90
CA THR A 111 -5.44 -0.47 -6.74
C THR A 111 -5.30 -0.09 -5.26
N HIS A 112 -6.11 -0.70 -4.39
CA HIS A 112 -6.15 -0.41 -2.96
C HIS A 112 -5.91 -1.64 -2.09
N GLY A 113 -5.47 -1.43 -0.85
CA GLY A 113 -5.34 -2.49 0.16
C GLY A 113 -4.07 -3.35 0.05
N LYS A 114 -3.22 -3.17 -0.96
CA LYS A 114 -1.98 -3.95 -1.18
C LYS A 114 -1.14 -4.09 0.09
N THR A 115 -0.74 -2.98 0.68
CA THR A 115 0.12 -2.92 1.87
C THR A 115 -0.50 -3.62 3.07
N THR A 116 -1.78 -3.37 3.34
CA THR A 116 -2.50 -3.96 4.46
C THR A 116 -2.65 -5.48 4.29
N THR A 117 -3.05 -5.93 3.10
CA THR A 117 -3.20 -7.37 2.79
C THR A 117 -1.86 -8.10 2.85
N SER A 118 -0.79 -7.51 2.29
CA SER A 118 0.56 -8.09 2.39
C SER A 118 1.02 -8.19 3.85
N SER A 119 0.72 -7.19 4.67
CA SER A 119 1.05 -7.18 6.10
C SER A 119 0.27 -8.25 6.87
N MET A 120 -1.03 -8.39 6.62
CA MET A 120 -1.87 -9.44 7.19
C MET A 120 -1.37 -10.84 6.80
N LEU A 121 -1.06 -11.04 5.52
CA LEU A 121 -0.54 -12.31 5.02
C LEU A 121 0.81 -12.65 5.65
N ALA A 122 1.73 -11.70 5.71
CA ALA A 122 3.03 -11.90 6.37
C ALA A 122 2.87 -12.21 7.86
N LYS A 123 1.93 -11.55 8.58
CA LYS A 123 1.59 -11.85 9.98
C LYS A 123 1.06 -13.28 10.16
N ILE A 124 0.12 -13.71 9.30
CA ILE A 124 -0.42 -15.07 9.35
C ILE A 124 0.70 -16.11 9.19
N LEU A 125 1.55 -15.96 8.15
CA LEU A 125 2.63 -16.90 7.88
C LEU A 125 3.67 -16.92 9.01
N GLU A 126 4.00 -15.75 9.57
CA GLU A 126 4.92 -15.63 10.71
C GLU A 126 4.39 -16.34 11.96
N THR A 127 3.16 -16.03 12.35
CA THR A 127 2.51 -16.64 13.53
C THR A 127 2.34 -18.16 13.37
N SER A 128 2.20 -18.61 12.12
CA SER A 128 2.13 -20.05 11.80
C SER A 128 3.50 -20.75 11.74
N GLY A 129 4.58 -20.06 12.08
CA GLY A 129 5.95 -20.61 12.11
C GLY A 129 6.60 -20.80 10.75
N LEU A 130 6.05 -20.17 9.70
CA LEU A 130 6.58 -20.28 8.33
C LEU A 130 7.69 -19.27 8.02
N SER A 131 8.02 -18.35 8.93
CA SER A 131 9.13 -17.36 8.81
C SER A 131 9.32 -16.80 7.39
N PRO A 132 8.31 -16.13 6.80
CA PRO A 132 8.40 -15.67 5.42
C PRO A 132 9.41 -14.54 5.24
N GLY A 133 10.01 -14.45 4.05
CA GLY A 133 10.56 -13.19 3.56
C GLY A 133 9.44 -12.26 3.14
N PHE A 134 9.70 -10.96 3.11
CA PHE A 134 8.74 -10.00 2.58
C PHE A 134 9.38 -8.71 2.10
N LEU A 135 8.70 -8.02 1.17
CA LEU A 135 8.91 -6.63 0.78
C LEU A 135 7.54 -5.97 0.66
N ILE A 136 7.25 -5.03 1.55
CA ILE A 136 5.96 -4.36 1.72
C ILE A 136 6.19 -2.85 1.64
N GLY A 137 5.34 -2.12 0.93
CA GLY A 137 5.44 -0.67 0.71
C GLY A 137 5.11 0.19 1.94
N GLY A 138 4.92 -0.40 3.10
CA GLY A 138 4.71 0.24 4.40
C GLY A 138 5.40 -0.54 5.51
N ILE A 139 5.22 -0.10 6.74
CA ILE A 139 5.80 -0.77 7.91
C ILE A 139 4.67 -1.44 8.69
N PRO A 140 4.54 -2.79 8.62
CA PRO A 140 3.63 -3.52 9.50
C PRO A 140 4.07 -3.30 10.96
N GLN A 141 3.15 -2.87 11.83
CA GLN A 141 3.51 -2.54 13.21
C GLN A 141 3.95 -3.78 14.01
N ASP A 142 3.39 -4.94 13.67
CA ASP A 142 3.79 -6.24 14.25
C ASP A 142 5.24 -6.63 13.96
N MET A 143 5.82 -6.14 12.85
CA MET A 143 7.16 -6.54 12.39
C MET A 143 8.19 -5.42 12.51
N GLY A 144 7.76 -4.16 12.54
CA GLY A 144 8.61 -2.98 12.70
C GLY A 144 9.51 -2.64 11.51
N ILE A 145 9.52 -3.44 10.45
CA ILE A 145 10.35 -3.30 9.24
C ILE A 145 9.54 -3.53 7.97
N SER A 146 9.97 -2.94 6.86
CA SER A 146 9.30 -3.05 5.56
C SER A 146 9.79 -4.23 4.70
N ALA A 147 10.95 -4.81 5.01
CA ALA A 147 11.52 -5.90 4.24
C ALA A 147 12.47 -6.77 5.07
N ARG A 148 12.45 -8.09 4.79
CA ARG A 148 13.44 -9.07 5.28
C ARG A 148 13.50 -10.29 4.34
N LEU A 149 14.61 -11.05 4.34
CA LEU A 149 14.76 -12.23 3.50
C LEU A 149 13.92 -13.43 3.97
N GLY A 150 13.69 -13.56 5.28
CA GLY A 150 13.04 -14.72 5.90
C GLY A 150 13.89 -15.99 5.80
N ASP A 151 13.52 -16.99 6.62
CA ASP A 151 14.29 -18.26 6.72
C ASP A 151 13.66 -19.40 5.91
N SER A 152 12.50 -19.16 5.30
CA SER A 152 11.76 -20.18 4.56
C SER A 152 11.74 -19.93 3.05
N LYS A 153 11.09 -20.85 2.33
CA LYS A 153 10.84 -20.70 0.89
C LYS A 153 9.75 -19.66 0.57
N TYR A 154 8.97 -19.22 1.52
CA TYR A 154 7.85 -18.29 1.28
C TYR A 154 8.31 -16.84 1.27
N PHE A 155 7.78 -16.07 0.33
CA PHE A 155 8.06 -14.64 0.24
C PHE A 155 6.79 -13.86 -0.11
N VAL A 156 6.42 -12.90 0.72
CA VAL A 156 5.28 -12.01 0.50
C VAL A 156 5.79 -10.73 -0.16
N VAL A 157 5.23 -10.36 -1.31
CA VAL A 157 5.59 -9.13 -2.01
C VAL A 157 4.38 -8.28 -2.34
N GLU A 158 4.47 -7.00 -2.01
CA GLU A 158 3.51 -6.01 -2.50
C GLU A 158 3.76 -5.75 -3.98
N ALA A 159 2.78 -6.06 -4.80
CA ALA A 159 2.88 -6.10 -6.26
C ALA A 159 2.25 -4.83 -6.87
N ASP A 160 3.09 -3.81 -7.05
CA ASP A 160 2.72 -2.49 -7.51
C ASP A 160 2.65 -2.43 -9.04
N GLU A 161 1.66 -1.72 -9.58
CA GLU A 161 1.39 -1.56 -11.01
C GLU A 161 2.26 -0.50 -11.71
N TYR A 162 3.02 0.31 -10.96
CA TYR A 162 3.93 1.29 -11.55
C TYR A 162 4.99 0.66 -12.46
N ASP A 163 5.46 1.40 -13.44
CA ASP A 163 6.56 0.99 -14.31
C ASP A 163 7.87 0.69 -13.54
N SER A 164 8.70 -0.18 -14.10
CA SER A 164 9.90 -0.71 -13.44
C SER A 164 11.06 0.28 -13.44
N ALA A 165 11.31 0.95 -14.58
CA ALA A 165 12.38 1.91 -14.78
C ALA A 165 12.15 2.74 -16.05
N PHE A 166 13.00 3.77 -16.31
CA PHE A 166 12.90 4.59 -17.53
C PHE A 166 13.08 3.77 -18.82
N PHE A 167 13.81 2.66 -18.76
CA PHE A 167 14.07 1.74 -19.87
C PHE A 167 13.15 0.51 -19.90
N ASP A 168 12.39 0.25 -18.85
CA ASP A 168 11.41 -0.85 -18.76
C ASP A 168 10.06 -0.31 -18.28
N LYS A 169 9.13 -0.13 -19.21
CA LYS A 169 7.80 0.42 -18.97
C LYS A 169 6.75 -0.62 -18.60
N ARG A 170 7.17 -1.89 -18.39
CA ARG A 170 6.31 -2.91 -17.81
C ARG A 170 6.13 -2.64 -16.32
N SER A 171 4.96 -2.97 -15.81
CA SER A 171 4.68 -2.86 -14.37
C SER A 171 5.63 -3.72 -13.55
N LYS A 172 6.00 -3.27 -12.36
CA LYS A 172 6.97 -3.94 -11.45
C LYS A 172 6.62 -5.39 -11.21
N PHE A 173 5.34 -5.71 -11.04
CA PHE A 173 4.86 -7.04 -10.68
C PHE A 173 5.14 -8.13 -11.74
N ILE A 174 5.46 -7.77 -13.00
CA ILE A 174 5.81 -8.72 -14.06
C ILE A 174 7.09 -9.50 -13.71
N HIS A 175 7.95 -8.91 -12.89
CA HIS A 175 9.24 -9.46 -12.52
C HIS A 175 9.21 -10.41 -11.30
N TYR A 176 8.04 -10.61 -10.64
CA TYR A 176 8.00 -11.22 -9.31
C TYR A 176 7.81 -12.73 -9.27
N PHE A 177 7.58 -13.40 -10.41
CA PHE A 177 7.38 -14.86 -10.48
C PHE A 177 6.33 -15.40 -9.51
N SER A 178 5.17 -14.75 -9.45
CA SER A 178 4.10 -15.02 -8.47
C SER A 178 3.57 -16.46 -8.59
N ASN A 179 3.61 -17.24 -7.50
CA ASN A 179 2.98 -18.56 -7.41
C ASN A 179 1.53 -18.44 -6.89
N THR A 180 1.30 -17.53 -5.96
CA THR A 180 -0.02 -17.17 -5.45
C THR A 180 -0.19 -15.67 -5.61
N LEU A 181 -1.22 -15.25 -6.34
CA LEU A 181 -1.52 -13.85 -6.64
C LEU A 181 -2.85 -13.46 -6.03
N ILE A 182 -2.86 -12.42 -5.22
CA ILE A 182 -4.07 -11.73 -4.79
C ILE A 182 -4.27 -10.51 -5.69
N ILE A 183 -5.48 -10.32 -6.21
CA ILE A 183 -5.93 -9.08 -6.86
C ILE A 183 -7.09 -8.53 -6.03
N ASN A 184 -6.82 -7.54 -5.19
CA ASN A 184 -7.79 -7.03 -4.21
C ASN A 184 -8.99 -6.32 -4.84
N ASN A 185 -8.72 -5.47 -5.82
CA ASN A 185 -9.67 -4.62 -6.54
C ASN A 185 -8.97 -4.01 -7.75
N LEU A 186 -9.74 -3.47 -8.68
CA LEU A 186 -9.18 -2.82 -9.86
C LEU A 186 -10.01 -1.59 -10.24
N GLU A 187 -9.42 -0.41 -10.05
CA GLU A 187 -10.00 0.89 -10.38
C GLU A 187 -9.00 1.72 -11.18
N PHE A 188 -9.49 2.82 -11.79
CA PHE A 188 -8.61 3.76 -12.48
C PHE A 188 -7.87 4.64 -11.46
N ASP A 189 -6.56 4.54 -11.44
CA ASP A 189 -5.64 5.40 -10.69
C ASP A 189 -4.36 5.61 -11.50
N HIS A 190 -3.40 6.38 -10.98
CA HIS A 190 -2.11 6.62 -11.62
C HIS A 190 -2.25 7.22 -13.03
N ALA A 191 -3.08 8.29 -13.16
CA ALA A 191 -3.29 9.00 -14.41
C ALA A 191 -2.04 9.66 -15.02
N ASP A 192 -0.94 9.69 -14.28
CA ASP A 192 0.39 10.12 -14.73
C ASP A 192 1.09 9.07 -15.63
N ILE A 193 0.68 7.79 -15.55
CA ILE A 193 1.28 6.71 -16.34
C ILE A 193 0.26 5.88 -17.13
N PHE A 194 -1.03 5.94 -16.80
CA PHE A 194 -2.10 5.21 -17.50
C PHE A 194 -3.12 6.19 -18.07
N GLU A 195 -3.47 5.99 -19.33
CA GLU A 195 -4.45 6.83 -20.03
C GLU A 195 -5.88 6.55 -19.56
N ASP A 196 -6.19 5.28 -19.29
CA ASP A 196 -7.52 4.82 -18.89
C ASP A 196 -7.47 3.49 -18.11
N LEU A 197 -8.64 3.02 -17.67
CA LEU A 197 -8.80 1.75 -16.97
C LEU A 197 -8.35 0.56 -17.84
N GLY A 198 -8.56 0.61 -19.16
CA GLY A 198 -8.17 -0.46 -20.09
C GLY A 198 -6.65 -0.64 -20.13
N ALA A 199 -5.89 0.47 -20.02
CA ALA A 199 -4.44 0.42 -19.93
C ALA A 199 -3.98 -0.32 -18.66
N ILE A 200 -4.63 -0.08 -17.52
CA ILE A 200 -4.37 -0.79 -16.25
C ILE A 200 -4.76 -2.27 -16.39
N GLN A 201 -5.96 -2.56 -16.89
CA GLN A 201 -6.43 -3.94 -17.12
C GLN A 201 -5.46 -4.75 -17.98
N LYS A 202 -4.87 -4.13 -19.00
CA LYS A 202 -3.84 -4.75 -19.84
C LYS A 202 -2.60 -5.14 -19.03
N GLN A 203 -2.14 -4.30 -18.12
CA GLN A 203 -1.00 -4.63 -17.25
C GLN A 203 -1.35 -5.77 -16.29
N PHE A 204 -2.54 -5.74 -15.69
CA PHE A 204 -2.99 -6.84 -14.84
C PHE A 204 -3.16 -8.16 -15.61
N HIS A 205 -3.61 -8.12 -16.86
CA HIS A 205 -3.63 -9.32 -17.69
C HIS A 205 -2.21 -9.83 -18.03
N HIS A 206 -1.22 -8.94 -18.20
CA HIS A 206 0.18 -9.35 -18.31
C HIS A 206 0.64 -10.06 -17.02
N LEU A 207 0.26 -9.57 -15.84
CA LEU A 207 0.56 -10.23 -14.56
C LEU A 207 -0.09 -11.62 -14.47
N VAL A 208 -1.39 -11.73 -14.76
CA VAL A 208 -2.14 -13.01 -14.76
C VAL A 208 -1.44 -14.06 -15.63
N ARG A 209 -0.90 -13.65 -16.80
CA ARG A 209 -0.17 -14.54 -17.73
C ARG A 209 1.18 -15.04 -17.17
N THR A 210 1.72 -14.43 -16.12
CA THR A 210 2.99 -14.86 -15.51
C THR A 210 2.78 -15.85 -14.37
N VAL A 211 1.56 -16.03 -13.89
CA VAL A 211 1.23 -16.99 -12.82
C VAL A 211 1.24 -18.41 -13.43
N PRO A 212 1.97 -19.37 -12.84
CA PRO A 212 2.02 -20.75 -13.34
C PRO A 212 0.66 -21.42 -13.36
N GLY A 213 0.44 -22.42 -14.25
CA GLY A 213 -0.80 -23.19 -14.29
C GLY A 213 -1.13 -23.93 -12.98
N ALA A 214 -0.11 -24.30 -12.20
CA ALA A 214 -0.28 -24.86 -10.85
C ALA A 214 -0.36 -23.76 -9.75
N GLY A 215 -0.35 -22.49 -10.12
CA GLY A 215 -0.47 -21.37 -9.21
C GLY A 215 -1.92 -21.00 -8.90
N ASN A 216 -2.08 -20.03 -8.02
CA ASN A 216 -3.40 -19.60 -7.50
C ASN A 216 -3.61 -18.12 -7.75
N ILE A 217 -4.81 -17.73 -8.15
CA ILE A 217 -5.26 -16.35 -8.24
C ILE A 217 -6.49 -16.16 -7.35
N ILE A 218 -6.40 -15.21 -6.44
CA ILE A 218 -7.40 -14.91 -5.42
C ILE A 218 -8.00 -13.54 -5.72
N MET A 219 -9.32 -13.45 -5.82
CA MET A 219 -10.00 -12.20 -6.20
C MET A 219 -11.44 -12.13 -5.68
N PRO A 220 -11.99 -10.92 -5.47
CA PRO A 220 -13.41 -10.76 -5.15
C PRO A 220 -14.28 -11.16 -6.36
N SER A 221 -15.36 -11.90 -6.11
CA SER A 221 -16.31 -12.32 -7.14
C SER A 221 -17.15 -11.18 -7.72
N SER A 222 -17.21 -10.05 -7.01
CA SER A 222 -18.05 -8.90 -7.37
C SER A 222 -17.31 -7.80 -8.15
N ASP A 223 -16.00 -7.90 -8.36
CA ASP A 223 -15.23 -6.88 -9.08
C ASP A 223 -15.28 -7.15 -10.59
N GLU A 224 -16.09 -6.34 -11.29
CA GLU A 224 -16.29 -6.50 -12.72
C GLU A 224 -15.03 -6.19 -13.54
N ASN A 225 -14.19 -5.26 -13.09
CA ASN A 225 -12.96 -4.90 -13.78
C ASN A 225 -11.94 -6.05 -13.73
N ILE A 226 -11.86 -6.76 -12.60
CA ILE A 226 -11.04 -7.97 -12.49
C ILE A 226 -11.64 -9.10 -13.35
N ASN A 227 -12.96 -9.29 -13.32
CA ASN A 227 -13.62 -10.30 -14.15
C ASN A 227 -13.34 -10.10 -15.65
N GLN A 228 -13.29 -8.84 -16.12
CA GLN A 228 -12.90 -8.50 -17.49
C GLN A 228 -11.44 -8.84 -17.79
N VAL A 229 -10.53 -8.66 -16.82
CA VAL A 229 -9.13 -9.10 -16.97
C VAL A 229 -9.05 -10.61 -17.09
N MET A 230 -9.75 -11.35 -16.23
CA MET A 230 -9.74 -12.82 -16.24
C MET A 230 -10.38 -13.40 -17.51
N ALA A 231 -11.39 -12.75 -18.07
CA ALA A 231 -12.03 -13.14 -19.32
C ALA A 231 -11.10 -13.06 -20.54
N GLN A 232 -10.01 -12.29 -20.48
CA GLN A 232 -8.98 -12.25 -21.52
C GLN A 232 -8.11 -13.50 -21.54
N GLY A 233 -8.22 -14.36 -20.51
CA GLY A 233 -7.53 -15.65 -20.36
C GLY A 233 -6.87 -15.79 -19.00
N CYS A 234 -7.11 -16.93 -18.37
CA CYS A 234 -6.48 -17.34 -17.12
C CYS A 234 -6.16 -18.84 -17.19
N TRP A 235 -4.98 -19.22 -16.72
CA TRP A 235 -4.47 -20.60 -16.80
C TRP A 235 -4.25 -21.22 -15.42
N SER A 236 -4.40 -20.43 -14.36
CA SER A 236 -4.15 -20.81 -12.97
C SER A 236 -5.46 -21.10 -12.24
N CYS A 237 -5.39 -21.74 -11.07
CA CYS A 237 -6.55 -21.94 -10.21
C CYS A 237 -7.10 -20.61 -9.71
N GLN A 238 -8.41 -20.40 -9.85
CA GLN A 238 -9.09 -19.19 -9.39
C GLN A 238 -9.82 -19.46 -8.08
N HIS A 239 -9.61 -18.59 -7.08
CA HIS A 239 -10.29 -18.60 -5.80
C HIS A 239 -11.07 -17.29 -5.65
N GLN A 240 -12.37 -17.36 -5.92
CA GLN A 240 -13.25 -16.20 -5.75
C GLN A 240 -13.79 -16.12 -4.33
N PHE A 241 -13.93 -14.91 -3.83
CA PHE A 241 -14.49 -14.67 -2.51
C PHE A 241 -15.51 -13.52 -2.50
N GLY A 242 -16.43 -13.57 -1.58
CA GLY A 242 -17.45 -12.53 -1.43
C GLY A 242 -18.55 -12.90 -0.45
N ILE A 243 -19.78 -12.55 -0.81
CA ILE A 243 -21.00 -12.83 -0.04
C ILE A 243 -22.07 -13.54 -0.86
N LYS A 244 -21.76 -13.90 -2.12
CA LYS A 244 -22.71 -14.62 -2.96
C LYS A 244 -22.82 -16.07 -2.49
N PRO A 245 -24.00 -16.70 -2.64
CA PRO A 245 -24.18 -18.10 -2.23
C PRO A 245 -23.19 -19.08 -2.87
N ASP A 246 -22.74 -18.77 -4.10
CA ASP A 246 -21.83 -19.60 -4.88
C ASP A 246 -20.34 -19.33 -4.59
N ASP A 247 -20.02 -18.34 -3.75
CA ASP A 247 -18.64 -18.08 -3.34
C ASP A 247 -18.20 -19.16 -2.33
N ASN A 248 -17.15 -19.91 -2.64
CA ASN A 248 -16.59 -20.91 -1.71
C ASN A 248 -15.97 -20.25 -0.45
N TRP A 249 -15.51 -19.03 -0.61
CA TRP A 249 -14.91 -18.24 0.45
C TRP A 249 -15.79 -17.05 0.76
N GLN A 250 -16.33 -17.03 2.00
CA GLN A 250 -17.25 -16.00 2.44
C GLN A 250 -16.82 -15.37 3.73
N TYR A 251 -17.34 -14.16 4.00
CA TYR A 251 -17.28 -13.53 5.31
C TYR A 251 -18.69 -13.23 5.80
N ARG A 252 -18.85 -13.23 7.11
CA ARG A 252 -20.08 -12.82 7.77
C ARG A 252 -19.73 -11.83 8.88
N LEU A 253 -20.22 -10.59 8.77
CA LEU A 253 -20.05 -9.59 9.81
C LEU A 253 -20.83 -10.00 11.07
N ILE A 254 -20.21 -9.83 12.24
CA ILE A 254 -20.82 -9.95 13.55
C ILE A 254 -21.06 -8.54 14.11
N GLU A 255 -20.12 -7.61 13.88
CA GLU A 255 -20.26 -6.19 14.14
C GLU A 255 -20.16 -5.43 12.81
N GLU A 256 -21.01 -4.41 12.64
CA GLU A 256 -21.13 -3.65 11.39
C GLU A 256 -19.84 -2.90 11.01
N ASP A 257 -19.06 -2.48 12.01
CA ASP A 257 -17.78 -1.81 11.82
C ASP A 257 -16.66 -2.71 11.30
N GLY A 258 -16.90 -4.04 11.20
CA GLY A 258 -15.92 -5.03 10.79
C GLY A 258 -14.89 -5.40 11.86
N SER A 259 -15.05 -4.96 13.10
CA SER A 259 -14.19 -5.34 14.24
C SER A 259 -14.36 -6.80 14.66
N ARG A 260 -15.50 -7.42 14.30
CA ARG A 260 -15.80 -8.84 14.53
C ARG A 260 -16.47 -9.43 13.32
N PHE A 261 -15.90 -10.50 12.80
CA PHE A 261 -16.46 -11.23 11.66
C PHE A 261 -16.01 -12.68 11.65
N GLU A 262 -16.67 -13.48 10.85
CA GLU A 262 -16.36 -14.88 10.63
C GLU A 262 -15.92 -15.06 9.14
N ILE A 263 -14.90 -15.87 8.95
CA ILE A 263 -14.46 -16.36 7.62
C ILE A 263 -14.93 -17.79 7.48
N ILE A 264 -15.54 -18.14 6.35
CA ILE A 264 -16.16 -19.44 6.08
C ILE A 264 -15.60 -19.95 4.74
N PHE A 265 -15.06 -21.15 4.75
CA PHE A 265 -14.71 -21.92 3.56
C PHE A 265 -15.68 -23.07 3.37
N SER A 266 -16.31 -23.17 2.21
CA SER A 266 -17.23 -24.24 1.82
C SER A 266 -16.77 -24.90 0.52
N ASP A 267 -17.12 -26.18 0.36
CA ASP A 267 -16.89 -26.87 -0.91
C ASP A 267 -17.92 -26.46 -1.98
N ASP A 268 -17.76 -27.01 -3.20
CA ASP A 268 -18.66 -26.73 -4.34
C ASP A 268 -20.11 -27.21 -4.13
N GLN A 269 -20.38 -27.96 -3.06
CA GLN A 269 -21.72 -28.39 -2.65
C GLN A 269 -22.28 -27.46 -1.56
N GLY A 270 -21.56 -26.40 -1.18
CA GLY A 270 -21.96 -25.48 -0.12
C GLY A 270 -21.78 -26.02 1.30
N VAL A 271 -21.05 -27.14 1.46
CA VAL A 271 -20.78 -27.71 2.79
C VAL A 271 -19.57 -27.00 3.39
N THR A 272 -19.79 -26.35 4.55
CA THR A 272 -18.69 -25.70 5.28
C THR A 272 -17.64 -26.73 5.67
N LYS A 273 -16.39 -26.47 5.27
CA LYS A 273 -15.21 -27.29 5.57
C LYS A 273 -14.44 -26.71 6.73
N GLU A 274 -14.21 -25.42 6.71
CA GLU A 274 -13.51 -24.69 7.77
C GLU A 274 -14.18 -23.34 8.03
N SER A 275 -14.08 -22.86 9.25
CA SER A 275 -14.43 -21.49 9.59
C SER A 275 -13.55 -20.98 10.74
N GLY A 276 -13.48 -19.67 10.88
CA GLY A 276 -12.76 -19.02 11.96
C GLY A 276 -13.30 -17.62 12.21
N ARG A 277 -13.13 -17.14 13.43
CA ARG A 277 -13.59 -15.82 13.86
C ARG A 277 -12.39 -14.92 14.08
N VAL A 278 -12.51 -13.68 13.58
CA VAL A 278 -11.55 -12.60 13.84
C VAL A 278 -12.21 -11.58 14.77
N VAL A 279 -11.45 -11.17 15.78
CA VAL A 279 -11.82 -10.09 16.73
C VAL A 279 -10.60 -9.19 16.87
N TRP A 280 -10.65 -7.99 16.33
CA TRP A 280 -9.49 -7.09 16.23
C TRP A 280 -9.84 -5.62 16.46
N SER A 281 -8.84 -4.74 16.46
CA SER A 281 -9.02 -3.29 16.60
C SER A 281 -9.25 -2.56 15.27
N GLN A 282 -9.07 -3.25 14.13
CA GLN A 282 -9.28 -2.66 12.82
C GLN A 282 -10.77 -2.43 12.54
N SER A 283 -11.08 -1.52 11.63
CA SER A 283 -12.45 -1.23 11.22
C SER A 283 -12.57 -1.14 9.70
N GLY A 284 -13.81 -1.23 9.21
CA GLY A 284 -14.18 -1.07 7.81
C GLY A 284 -14.21 -2.39 7.03
N LEU A 285 -15.23 -2.50 6.17
CA LEU A 285 -15.46 -3.67 5.32
C LEU A 285 -14.28 -3.98 4.39
N HIS A 286 -13.54 -2.94 3.97
CA HIS A 286 -12.34 -3.12 3.15
C HIS A 286 -11.27 -3.95 3.88
N ASN A 287 -11.09 -3.78 5.19
CA ASN A 287 -10.15 -4.59 5.99
C ASN A 287 -10.63 -6.03 6.16
N VAL A 288 -11.93 -6.26 6.28
CA VAL A 288 -12.51 -7.62 6.29
C VAL A 288 -12.21 -8.34 4.97
N LYS A 289 -12.36 -7.66 3.82
CA LYS A 289 -12.02 -8.22 2.51
C LYS A 289 -10.52 -8.48 2.35
N ASN A 290 -9.67 -7.55 2.81
CA ASN A 290 -8.22 -7.73 2.85
C ASN A 290 -7.81 -8.96 3.67
N ALA A 291 -8.43 -9.14 4.85
CA ALA A 291 -8.21 -10.29 5.71
C ALA A 291 -8.62 -11.60 5.03
N LEU A 292 -9.80 -11.63 4.42
CA LEU A 292 -10.27 -12.83 3.71
C LEU A 292 -9.31 -13.22 2.59
N ALA A 293 -8.86 -12.26 1.76
CA ALA A 293 -7.89 -12.51 0.71
C ALA A 293 -6.57 -13.07 1.26
N ALA A 294 -6.07 -12.51 2.37
CA ALA A 294 -4.85 -12.98 3.04
C ALA A 294 -5.01 -14.40 3.60
N VAL A 295 -6.17 -14.72 4.21
CA VAL A 295 -6.49 -16.08 4.72
C VAL A 295 -6.53 -17.09 3.59
N ILE A 296 -7.16 -16.76 2.45
CA ILE A 296 -7.20 -17.65 1.29
C ILE A 296 -5.78 -17.92 0.77
N ALA A 297 -4.92 -16.90 0.68
CA ALA A 297 -3.54 -17.07 0.23
C ALA A 297 -2.73 -17.93 1.21
N ALA A 298 -2.89 -17.74 2.51
CA ALA A 298 -2.26 -18.55 3.53
C ALA A 298 -2.73 -20.01 3.50
N TYR A 299 -4.01 -20.24 3.21
CA TYR A 299 -4.59 -21.57 3.04
C TYR A 299 -3.92 -22.34 1.90
N GLN A 300 -3.58 -21.68 0.77
CA GLN A 300 -2.88 -22.30 -0.35
C GLN A 300 -1.47 -22.80 -0.02
N VAL A 301 -0.92 -22.34 1.09
CA VAL A 301 0.43 -22.78 1.57
C VAL A 301 0.35 -23.60 2.86
N GLY A 302 -0.85 -24.06 3.23
CA GLY A 302 -1.09 -25.05 4.28
C GLY A 302 -1.42 -24.47 5.67
N VAL A 303 -1.73 -23.18 5.79
CA VAL A 303 -2.24 -22.59 7.04
C VAL A 303 -3.76 -22.69 7.06
N ASN A 304 -4.34 -23.35 8.05
CA ASN A 304 -5.80 -23.48 8.13
C ASN A 304 -6.50 -22.18 8.52
N VAL A 305 -7.83 -22.12 8.29
CA VAL A 305 -8.64 -20.92 8.52
C VAL A 305 -8.60 -20.47 9.98
N SER A 306 -8.68 -21.40 10.94
CA SER A 306 -8.67 -21.07 12.37
C SER A 306 -7.35 -20.41 12.80
N GLN A 307 -6.21 -20.98 12.39
CA GLN A 307 -4.89 -20.41 12.68
C GLN A 307 -4.71 -19.02 12.08
N SER A 308 -5.19 -18.83 10.84
CA SER A 308 -5.13 -17.53 10.15
C SER A 308 -5.99 -16.48 10.90
N CYS A 309 -7.19 -16.83 11.33
CA CYS A 309 -8.07 -15.93 12.07
C CYS A 309 -7.52 -15.57 13.47
N GLU A 310 -6.87 -16.53 14.14
CA GLU A 310 -6.17 -16.30 15.41
C GLU A 310 -5.02 -15.31 15.24
N ALA A 311 -4.18 -15.50 14.23
CA ALA A 311 -3.08 -14.58 13.88
C ALA A 311 -3.58 -13.16 13.57
N LEU A 312 -4.70 -13.05 12.86
CA LEU A 312 -5.30 -11.74 12.51
C LEU A 312 -5.96 -11.06 13.72
N SER A 313 -6.44 -11.81 14.71
CA SER A 313 -6.99 -11.20 15.92
C SER A 313 -5.95 -10.42 16.73
N ASP A 314 -4.67 -10.77 16.58
CA ASP A 314 -3.52 -10.07 17.16
C ASP A 314 -2.88 -9.03 16.18
N PHE A 315 -3.48 -8.78 15.03
CA PHE A 315 -2.92 -7.85 14.05
C PHE A 315 -3.09 -6.40 14.51
N ILE A 316 -1.97 -5.71 14.74
CA ILE A 316 -1.94 -4.33 15.26
C ILE A 316 -2.27 -3.32 14.16
N GLY A 317 -1.89 -3.60 12.90
CA GLY A 317 -2.08 -2.71 11.76
C GLY A 317 -0.79 -2.33 11.05
N VAL A 318 -0.88 -1.33 10.19
CA VAL A 318 0.23 -0.80 9.40
C VAL A 318 0.37 0.69 9.70
N LYS A 319 1.60 1.18 9.81
CA LYS A 319 1.82 2.62 9.95
C LYS A 319 1.15 3.40 8.84
N ARG A 320 0.52 4.51 9.21
CA ARG A 320 -0.23 5.37 8.29
C ARG A 320 -1.42 4.69 7.60
N ARG A 321 -2.05 3.70 8.25
CA ARG A 321 -3.33 3.07 7.84
C ARG A 321 -4.25 3.11 9.04
N MET A 322 -4.99 4.20 9.20
CA MET A 322 -5.78 4.53 10.40
C MET A 322 -4.96 4.38 11.69
N GLU A 323 -3.67 4.71 11.61
CA GLU A 323 -2.77 4.68 12.77
C GLU A 323 -3.18 5.75 13.78
N VAL A 324 -3.47 5.35 15.02
CA VAL A 324 -3.73 6.30 16.10
C VAL A 324 -2.40 6.94 16.51
N ILE A 325 -2.23 8.22 16.21
CA ILE A 325 -1.01 8.98 16.52
C ILE A 325 -1.16 9.86 17.78
N TYR A 326 -2.40 10.06 18.23
CA TYR A 326 -2.72 10.78 19.45
C TYR A 326 -4.10 10.35 19.98
N GLU A 327 -4.19 10.15 21.29
CA GLU A 327 -5.47 9.88 21.97
C GLU A 327 -5.41 10.43 23.40
N SER A 328 -6.18 11.47 23.67
CA SER A 328 -6.31 12.05 25.00
C SER A 328 -7.51 13.00 25.06
N GLN A 329 -8.12 13.15 26.23
CA GLN A 329 -9.19 14.14 26.53
C GLN A 329 -10.40 14.09 25.56
N GLY A 330 -10.70 12.91 25.02
CA GLY A 330 -11.80 12.75 24.06
C GLY A 330 -11.45 13.17 22.63
N VAL A 331 -10.17 13.42 22.35
CA VAL A 331 -9.66 13.69 20.99
C VAL A 331 -8.81 12.51 20.54
N THR A 332 -9.15 11.92 19.39
CA THR A 332 -8.37 10.88 18.75
C THR A 332 -7.91 11.36 17.37
N ILE A 333 -6.60 11.27 17.08
CA ILE A 333 -6.04 11.65 15.78
C ILE A 333 -5.51 10.41 15.08
N TYR A 334 -5.95 10.21 13.84
CA TYR A 334 -5.52 9.11 12.97
C TYR A 334 -4.66 9.66 11.82
N ASP A 335 -3.61 8.92 11.46
CA ASP A 335 -2.84 9.10 10.21
C ASP A 335 -3.27 8.03 9.21
N ASP A 336 -3.74 8.45 8.03
CA ASP A 336 -4.15 7.55 6.96
C ASP A 336 -3.54 7.95 5.61
N PHE A 337 -3.18 6.95 4.83
CA PHE A 337 -2.57 7.12 3.52
C PHE A 337 -3.60 7.25 2.38
N ALA A 338 -4.90 7.27 2.67
CA ALA A 338 -5.95 7.38 1.67
C ALA A 338 -5.77 8.64 0.82
N HIS A 339 -5.76 8.45 -0.50
CA HIS A 339 -5.55 9.50 -1.51
C HIS A 339 -6.34 9.25 -2.80
N HIS A 340 -7.33 8.38 -2.74
CA HIS A 340 -8.29 8.07 -3.81
C HIS A 340 -9.71 8.12 -3.24
N PRO A 341 -10.75 8.57 -3.99
CA PRO A 341 -12.10 8.69 -3.46
C PRO A 341 -12.65 7.43 -2.80
N THR A 342 -12.42 6.26 -3.41
CA THR A 342 -12.83 4.96 -2.85
C THR A 342 -12.14 4.67 -1.51
N ALA A 343 -10.84 4.96 -1.40
CA ALA A 343 -10.10 4.77 -0.16
C ALA A 343 -10.57 5.75 0.93
N ILE A 344 -10.75 7.04 0.61
CA ILE A 344 -11.29 8.05 1.51
C ILE A 344 -12.65 7.61 2.04
N LYS A 345 -13.55 7.24 1.12
CA LYS A 345 -14.90 6.79 1.45
C LYS A 345 -14.88 5.59 2.39
N SER A 346 -14.16 4.53 2.03
CA SER A 346 -14.14 3.30 2.82
C SER A 346 -13.50 3.49 4.21
N THR A 347 -12.50 4.36 4.32
CA THR A 347 -11.88 4.75 5.60
C THR A 347 -12.89 5.48 6.50
N LEU A 348 -13.58 6.49 5.97
CA LEU A 348 -14.56 7.26 6.73
C LEU A 348 -15.81 6.44 7.09
N GLU A 349 -16.30 5.59 6.18
CA GLU A 349 -17.40 4.65 6.48
C GLU A 349 -17.01 3.69 7.60
N GLY A 350 -15.82 3.13 7.56
CA GLY A 350 -15.31 2.24 8.60
C GLY A 350 -15.16 2.94 9.96
N LEU A 351 -14.68 4.19 9.97
CA LEU A 351 -14.61 4.97 11.20
C LEU A 351 -15.99 5.33 11.72
N ARG A 352 -16.91 5.78 10.86
CA ARG A 352 -18.30 6.10 11.26
C ARG A 352 -19.02 4.91 11.89
N ALA A 353 -18.87 3.72 11.31
CA ALA A 353 -19.43 2.50 11.88
C ALA A 353 -18.83 2.17 13.28
N LYS A 354 -17.57 2.52 13.52
CA LYS A 354 -16.86 2.29 14.77
C LYS A 354 -17.24 3.29 15.88
N VAL A 355 -17.37 4.57 15.52
CA VAL A 355 -17.53 5.65 16.52
C VAL A 355 -18.98 6.13 16.69
N GLY A 356 -19.92 5.61 15.88
CA GLY A 356 -21.34 5.98 15.96
C GLY A 356 -21.57 7.45 15.63
N ASP A 357 -22.12 8.19 16.59
CA ASP A 357 -22.49 9.62 16.40
C ASP A 357 -21.39 10.61 16.82
N ASP A 358 -20.20 10.11 17.22
CA ASP A 358 -19.08 11.00 17.57
C ASP A 358 -18.63 11.82 16.36
N PHE A 359 -18.11 13.02 16.61
CA PHE A 359 -17.77 13.95 15.54
C PHE A 359 -16.52 13.51 14.76
N ILE A 360 -16.63 13.36 13.45
CA ILE A 360 -15.52 13.02 12.54
C ILE A 360 -15.11 14.25 11.74
N LEU A 361 -13.88 14.72 11.97
CA LEU A 361 -13.22 15.75 11.17
C LEU A 361 -12.25 15.11 10.18
N ALA A 362 -12.52 15.20 8.89
CA ALA A 362 -11.61 14.75 7.84
C ALA A 362 -10.69 15.90 7.42
N ILE A 363 -9.37 15.65 7.37
CA ILE A 363 -8.37 16.59 6.87
C ILE A 363 -7.66 15.93 5.69
N ILE A 364 -7.80 16.49 4.49
CA ILE A 364 -7.37 15.82 3.26
C ILE A 364 -6.40 16.70 2.49
N GLU A 365 -5.21 16.16 2.17
CA GLU A 365 -4.24 16.73 1.23
C GLU A 365 -4.36 16.04 -0.13
N PRO A 366 -4.91 16.66 -1.18
CA PRO A 366 -4.94 16.12 -2.54
C PRO A 366 -3.54 16.17 -3.17
N ARG A 367 -2.71 15.16 -2.92
CA ARG A 367 -1.29 15.19 -3.27
C ARG A 367 -0.89 14.23 -4.38
N SER A 368 -1.57 13.08 -4.54
CA SER A 368 -1.23 12.13 -5.61
C SER A 368 -1.33 12.79 -7.00
N ALA A 369 -0.61 12.27 -8.00
CA ALA A 369 -0.66 12.80 -9.36
C ALA A 369 -2.11 12.89 -9.87
N THR A 370 -2.88 11.81 -9.73
CA THR A 370 -4.29 11.73 -10.12
C THR A 370 -5.17 12.78 -9.42
N MET A 371 -4.95 12.99 -8.11
CA MET A 371 -5.67 14.01 -7.33
C MET A 371 -5.31 15.44 -7.77
N LYS A 372 -4.02 15.73 -8.00
CA LYS A 372 -3.56 17.04 -8.47
C LYS A 372 -4.08 17.38 -9.86
N MET A 373 -4.22 16.39 -10.73
CA MET A 373 -4.80 16.56 -12.08
C MET A 373 -6.33 16.75 -12.07
N GLY A 374 -6.98 16.60 -10.92
CA GLY A 374 -8.43 16.77 -10.77
C GLY A 374 -9.27 15.66 -11.44
N VAL A 375 -8.68 14.51 -11.75
CA VAL A 375 -9.38 13.40 -12.44
C VAL A 375 -10.60 12.92 -11.68
N HIS A 376 -10.56 12.98 -10.34
CA HIS A 376 -11.61 12.49 -9.47
C HIS A 376 -12.52 13.57 -8.87
N GLN A 377 -12.50 14.81 -9.35
CA GLN A 377 -13.28 15.92 -8.77
C GLN A 377 -14.74 15.55 -8.49
N GLN A 378 -15.42 14.90 -9.46
CA GLN A 378 -16.84 14.55 -9.33
C GLN A 378 -17.13 13.51 -8.23
N THR A 379 -16.18 12.64 -7.95
CA THR A 379 -16.34 11.55 -6.97
C THR A 379 -15.82 11.92 -5.58
N LEU A 380 -14.93 12.92 -5.48
CA LEU A 380 -14.37 13.38 -4.22
C LEU A 380 -15.44 13.94 -3.27
N ALA A 381 -16.39 14.74 -3.77
CA ALA A 381 -17.45 15.30 -2.94
C ALA A 381 -18.26 14.21 -2.22
N SER A 382 -18.58 13.13 -2.93
CA SER A 382 -19.34 12.02 -2.35
C SER A 382 -18.50 11.14 -1.40
N SER A 383 -17.18 11.18 -1.48
CA SER A 383 -16.30 10.33 -0.68
C SER A 383 -16.22 10.73 0.79
N VAL A 384 -16.58 11.96 1.13
CA VAL A 384 -16.49 12.51 2.50
C VAL A 384 -17.81 12.50 3.27
N LYS A 385 -18.90 11.96 2.71
CA LYS A 385 -20.25 11.99 3.31
C LYS A 385 -20.35 11.39 4.71
N SER A 386 -19.47 10.50 5.07
CA SER A 386 -19.45 9.85 6.39
C SER A 386 -18.69 10.67 7.45
N ALA A 387 -18.08 11.80 7.10
CA ALA A 387 -17.55 12.78 8.03
C ALA A 387 -18.62 13.82 8.38
N ASP A 388 -18.42 14.55 9.51
CA ASP A 388 -19.27 15.68 9.89
C ASP A 388 -18.74 16.99 9.33
N GLN A 389 -17.44 17.10 9.11
CA GLN A 389 -16.78 18.24 8.50
C GLN A 389 -15.51 17.82 7.77
N VAL A 390 -15.15 18.55 6.70
CA VAL A 390 -13.92 18.33 5.96
C VAL A 390 -13.11 19.62 5.81
N LEU A 391 -11.80 19.52 6.07
CA LEU A 391 -10.81 20.55 5.77
C LEU A 391 -9.91 20.05 4.63
N TRP A 392 -9.90 20.79 3.52
CA TRP A 392 -9.05 20.51 2.37
C TRP A 392 -7.80 21.37 2.43
N TYR A 393 -6.63 20.75 2.34
CA TYR A 393 -5.38 21.49 2.21
C TYR A 393 -5.01 21.67 0.75
N GLN A 394 -5.13 22.90 0.25
CA GLN A 394 -4.75 23.25 -1.10
C GLN A 394 -3.31 23.74 -1.15
N ASN A 395 -2.38 22.84 -1.52
CA ASN A 395 -1.00 23.23 -1.79
C ASN A 395 -0.86 23.88 -3.19
N ALA A 396 0.26 24.57 -3.44
CA ALA A 396 0.52 25.31 -4.67
C ALA A 396 0.60 24.44 -5.94
N ALA A 397 0.64 23.11 -5.81
CA ALA A 397 0.74 22.18 -6.94
C ALA A 397 -0.62 21.67 -7.42
N ILE A 398 -1.74 22.20 -6.90
CA ILE A 398 -3.09 21.84 -7.33
C ILE A 398 -3.54 22.87 -8.36
N ASP A 399 -3.72 22.43 -9.61
CA ASP A 399 -3.99 23.31 -10.78
C ASP A 399 -5.50 23.49 -11.08
N TRP A 400 -6.39 22.83 -10.33
CA TRP A 400 -7.84 22.90 -10.55
C TRP A 400 -8.57 23.67 -9.44
N ASP A 401 -9.77 24.16 -9.77
CA ASP A 401 -10.60 24.95 -8.86
C ASP A 401 -11.24 24.09 -7.77
N MET A 402 -10.64 24.10 -6.56
CA MET A 402 -11.18 23.41 -5.40
C MET A 402 -12.47 24.08 -4.83
N ALA A 403 -12.79 25.31 -5.20
CA ALA A 403 -14.03 25.94 -4.73
C ALA A 403 -15.26 25.17 -5.25
N SER A 404 -15.22 24.73 -6.50
CA SER A 404 -16.28 23.90 -7.09
C SER A 404 -16.47 22.55 -6.38
N LEU A 405 -15.39 21.97 -5.82
CA LEU A 405 -15.50 20.78 -4.98
C LEU A 405 -16.20 21.09 -3.67
N SER A 406 -15.81 22.18 -3.00
CA SER A 406 -16.43 22.61 -1.73
C SER A 406 -17.93 22.87 -1.87
N ASP A 407 -18.33 23.48 -2.98
CA ASP A 407 -19.75 23.76 -3.29
C ASP A 407 -20.58 22.48 -3.55
N ALA A 408 -19.94 21.41 -3.99
CA ALA A 408 -20.59 20.11 -4.26
C ALA A 408 -20.70 19.21 -3.01
N ILE A 409 -20.07 19.58 -1.90
CA ILE A 409 -20.05 18.78 -0.67
C ILE A 409 -21.25 19.16 0.20
N GLU A 410 -21.99 18.13 0.67
CA GLU A 410 -23.22 18.30 1.46
C GLU A 410 -22.95 18.61 2.95
N ILE A 411 -21.72 18.36 3.44
CA ILE A 411 -21.30 18.62 4.83
C ILE A 411 -20.49 19.93 4.91
N PRO A 412 -20.31 20.55 6.07
CA PRO A 412 -19.42 21.68 6.25
C PRO A 412 -18.03 21.44 5.67
N SER A 413 -17.59 22.31 4.77
CA SER A 413 -16.35 22.15 4.02
C SER A 413 -15.56 23.46 4.01
N MET A 414 -14.24 23.39 4.15
CA MET A 414 -13.35 24.54 4.10
C MET A 414 -12.07 24.20 3.33
N ILE A 415 -11.62 25.13 2.49
CA ILE A 415 -10.35 25.04 1.77
C ILE A 415 -9.35 25.96 2.45
N ILE A 416 -8.19 25.41 2.81
CA ILE A 416 -7.12 26.13 3.52
C ILE A 416 -5.82 25.92 2.75
N ASN A 417 -5.05 26.99 2.55
CA ASN A 417 -3.81 26.98 1.75
C ASN A 417 -2.54 27.28 2.56
N LYS A 418 -2.67 27.48 3.88
CA LYS A 418 -1.55 27.64 4.79
C LYS A 418 -1.61 26.64 5.91
N LEU A 419 -0.46 26.03 6.21
CA LEU A 419 -0.38 24.99 7.22
C LEU A 419 -0.74 25.50 8.63
N ASP A 420 -0.32 26.70 8.99
CA ASP A 420 -0.59 27.28 10.31
C ASP A 420 -2.10 27.57 10.47
N ASP A 421 -2.76 28.07 9.43
CA ASP A 421 -4.20 28.32 9.44
C ASP A 421 -4.98 26.99 9.55
N LEU A 422 -4.47 25.89 8.92
CA LEU A 422 -5.04 24.55 9.04
C LEU A 422 -4.91 24.00 10.47
N ILE A 423 -3.76 24.21 11.12
CA ILE A 423 -3.55 23.82 12.53
C ILE A 423 -4.53 24.59 13.42
N GLU A 424 -4.62 25.91 13.27
CA GLU A 424 -5.52 26.75 14.07
C GLU A 424 -6.99 26.34 13.90
N ALA A 425 -7.45 26.14 12.67
CA ALA A 425 -8.80 25.68 12.38
C ALA A 425 -9.10 24.31 13.00
N THR A 426 -8.13 23.38 12.91
CA THR A 426 -8.26 22.05 13.49
C THR A 426 -8.32 22.09 15.01
N VAL A 427 -7.44 22.86 15.64
CA VAL A 427 -7.41 23.04 17.11
C VAL A 427 -8.72 23.65 17.61
N HIS A 428 -9.32 24.61 16.88
CA HIS A 428 -10.61 25.20 17.23
C HIS A 428 -11.76 24.17 17.19
N LEU A 429 -11.68 23.17 16.31
CA LEU A 429 -12.67 22.10 16.17
C LEU A 429 -12.38 20.90 17.09
N ALA A 430 -11.21 20.85 17.75
CA ALA A 430 -10.79 19.76 18.61
C ALA A 430 -11.46 19.90 20.00
N HIS A 431 -12.65 19.34 20.14
CA HIS A 431 -13.42 19.29 21.40
C HIS A 431 -13.59 17.83 21.85
N SER A 432 -14.26 17.58 22.99
CA SER A 432 -14.49 16.21 23.47
C SER A 432 -15.31 15.39 22.46
N ASN A 433 -14.99 14.13 22.32
CA ASN A 433 -15.56 13.16 21.39
C ASN A 433 -15.36 13.55 19.90
N VAL A 434 -14.14 13.95 19.54
CA VAL A 434 -13.77 14.20 18.17
C VAL A 434 -12.73 13.21 17.65
N HIS A 435 -12.97 12.70 16.46
CA HIS A 435 -12.09 11.84 15.70
C HIS A 435 -11.54 12.60 14.49
N ILE A 436 -10.25 12.92 14.49
CA ILE A 436 -9.59 13.68 13.44
C ILE A 436 -8.83 12.70 12.54
N VAL A 437 -9.21 12.61 11.26
CA VAL A 437 -8.55 11.72 10.29
C VAL A 437 -7.74 12.56 9.33
N ILE A 438 -6.40 12.41 9.37
CA ILE A 438 -5.48 13.08 8.46
C ILE A 438 -5.20 12.15 7.30
N MET A 439 -5.56 12.54 6.07
CA MET A 439 -5.42 11.75 4.86
C MET A 439 -4.42 12.39 3.88
N SER A 440 -3.26 11.77 3.72
CA SER A 440 -2.21 12.20 2.81
C SER A 440 -1.27 11.06 2.44
N ASN A 441 -0.86 10.97 1.16
CA ASN A 441 0.18 10.03 0.73
C ASN A 441 1.60 10.61 0.82
N GLY A 442 1.79 11.74 1.53
CA GLY A 442 3.08 12.39 1.72
C GLY A 442 3.40 12.73 3.17
N GLY A 443 4.46 13.51 3.36
CA GLY A 443 4.91 13.97 4.68
C GLY A 443 4.08 15.13 5.25
N PHE A 444 3.20 15.73 4.46
CA PHE A 444 2.29 16.82 4.83
C PHE A 444 2.98 17.93 5.65
N GLU A 445 4.19 18.33 5.21
CA GLU A 445 5.01 19.37 5.85
C GLU A 445 5.18 19.21 7.37
N GLY A 446 5.07 17.96 7.88
CA GLY A 446 5.13 17.64 9.30
C GLY A 446 3.87 17.99 10.10
N PHE A 447 2.74 18.20 9.42
CA PHE A 447 1.45 18.55 10.01
C PHE A 447 1.05 17.66 11.18
N HIS A 448 1.19 16.34 11.03
CA HIS A 448 0.85 15.36 12.07
C HIS A 448 1.49 15.67 13.43
N LYS A 449 2.80 15.93 13.43
CA LYS A 449 3.55 16.25 14.65
C LYS A 449 3.19 17.63 15.20
N LYS A 450 3.05 18.62 14.30
CA LYS A 450 2.70 19.99 14.68
C LYS A 450 1.31 20.05 15.33
N LEU A 451 0.32 19.37 14.71
CA LEU A 451 -1.03 19.29 15.24
C LEU A 451 -1.09 18.57 16.59
N SER A 452 -0.46 17.39 16.69
CA SER A 452 -0.43 16.65 17.97
C SER A 452 0.19 17.46 19.10
N ASN A 453 1.22 18.27 18.82
CA ASN A 453 1.83 19.16 19.82
C ASN A 453 0.90 20.32 20.17
N ALA A 454 0.20 20.92 19.19
CA ALA A 454 -0.74 22.02 19.44
C ALA A 454 -1.92 21.57 20.33
N ILE A 455 -2.48 20.39 20.04
CA ILE A 455 -3.59 19.83 20.85
C ILE A 455 -3.11 19.43 22.26
N LYS A 456 -1.89 18.94 22.43
CA LYS A 456 -1.33 18.67 23.78
C LYS A 456 -1.18 19.90 24.64
N SER A 457 -1.16 21.08 24.04
CA SER A 457 -0.96 22.36 24.74
C SER A 457 -2.29 23.02 25.16
N LEU A 458 -3.44 22.45 24.77
CA LEU A 458 -4.79 22.84 25.23
C LEU A 458 -5.07 22.29 26.63
#